data_762207084f8c64c6686c523485c35668
#
_entry.id   762207084f8c64c6686c523485c35668
#
_cell.length_a   1.000
_cell.length_b   1.000
_cell.length_c   1.000
_cell.angle_alpha   90.00
_cell.angle_beta   90.00
_cell.angle_gamma   90.00
#
_symmetry.space_group_name_H-M   'P 1'
#
loop_
_entity.id
_entity.type
_entity.pdbx_description
1 polymer ?
#
loop_
_entity_poly.entity_id
_entity_poly.type
_entity_poly.pdbx_seq_one_letter_code
_entity_poly.pdbx_strand_id
1 'polypeptide(L)'
;HGKKIKRPSDAALEPLPCAIMPTDHEVTEASDLKIIKVKAANTQYYRKIWTHNFVGSSATFNFAVLIDKMVAGVFGISKVQADSLFIWYVMKVPHQQYRLGRLLYMLAQNRQFCETIVNDFDKERLVSVRTAMLTKHPENKEVRGIMKLVGRKKDKTNGFKLTYEAPVIDGRTEVETLKEWLRREKEWQTKRSA
;
A
#
# COMPACT_ATOMS: atom_id res chain seq x y z
N HIS A 1 5.10 -1.65 -34.77
CA HIS A 1 5.79 -0.49 -34.20
C HIS A 1 5.44 -0.36 -32.73
N GLY A 2 6.27 -0.93 -31.83
CA GLY A 2 6.11 -0.80 -30.37
C GLY A 2 6.36 0.64 -29.96
N LYS A 3 5.36 1.30 -29.39
CA LYS A 3 5.55 2.61 -28.74
C LYS A 3 6.57 2.43 -27.61
N LYS A 4 7.75 3.01 -27.73
CA LYS A 4 8.73 3.11 -26.65
C LYS A 4 8.03 3.85 -25.48
N ILE A 5 7.78 3.15 -24.37
CA ILE A 5 7.32 3.78 -23.14
C ILE A 5 8.43 4.72 -22.70
N LYS A 6 8.19 6.03 -22.78
CA LYS A 6 9.12 7.04 -22.26
C LYS A 6 9.30 6.77 -20.77
N ARG A 7 10.51 6.43 -20.35
CA ARG A 7 10.87 6.40 -18.94
C ARG A 7 10.68 7.79 -18.37
N PRO A 8 10.03 7.98 -17.22
CA PRO A 8 10.01 9.28 -16.55
C PRO A 8 11.47 9.73 -16.38
N SER A 9 11.81 10.91 -16.83
CA SER A 9 13.13 11.49 -16.56
C SER A 9 13.28 11.72 -15.06
N ASP A 10 14.49 11.61 -14.52
CA ASP A 10 14.78 11.90 -13.10
C ASP A 10 14.32 13.32 -12.69
N ALA A 11 14.25 14.25 -13.64
CA ALA A 11 13.73 15.61 -13.46
C ALA A 11 12.22 15.66 -13.09
N ALA A 12 11.46 14.55 -13.23
CA ALA A 12 10.04 14.50 -12.88
C ALA A 12 9.78 14.01 -11.44
N LEU A 13 10.83 13.67 -10.66
CA LEU A 13 10.68 13.18 -9.28
C LEU A 13 10.62 14.34 -8.30
N GLU A 14 9.60 14.35 -7.45
CA GLU A 14 9.31 15.46 -6.55
C GLU A 14 8.95 14.93 -5.15
N PRO A 15 9.71 15.28 -4.09
CA PRO A 15 9.31 14.94 -2.72
C PRO A 15 8.07 15.72 -2.29
N LEU A 16 7.36 15.20 -1.31
CA LEU A 16 6.32 15.98 -0.62
C LEU A 16 6.97 16.99 0.31
N PRO A 17 6.31 18.14 0.59
CA PRO A 17 6.81 19.15 1.54
C PRO A 17 6.61 18.70 3.01
N CYS A 18 6.93 17.43 3.31
CA CYS A 18 6.82 16.82 4.63
C CYS A 18 8.08 15.99 4.89
N ALA A 19 8.47 15.90 6.16
CA ALA A 19 9.56 15.01 6.56
C ALA A 19 9.20 13.54 6.33
N ILE A 20 10.20 12.71 6.09
CA ILE A 20 10.05 11.25 6.12
C ILE A 20 10.03 10.82 7.60
N MET A 21 9.15 9.90 7.95
CA MET A 21 9.04 9.40 9.33
C MET A 21 10.35 8.74 9.77
N PRO A 22 10.98 9.18 10.89
CA PRO A 22 12.19 8.59 11.40
C PRO A 22 12.02 7.14 11.82
N THR A 23 13.12 6.37 11.85
CA THR A 23 13.09 4.94 12.19
C THR A 23 12.70 4.65 13.64
N ASP A 24 12.94 5.60 14.54
CA ASP A 24 12.65 5.54 15.98
C ASP A 24 11.33 6.21 16.38
N HIS A 25 10.56 6.74 15.39
CA HIS A 25 9.27 7.38 15.68
C HIS A 25 8.30 6.38 16.28
N GLU A 26 7.74 6.70 17.45
CA GLU A 26 6.74 5.90 18.11
C GLU A 26 5.34 6.22 17.57
N VAL A 27 4.65 5.20 17.07
CA VAL A 27 3.25 5.30 16.63
C VAL A 27 2.34 4.83 17.75
N THR A 28 1.38 5.67 18.14
CA THR A 28 0.40 5.38 19.19
C THR A 28 -1.03 5.50 18.68
N GLU A 29 -2.01 5.14 19.49
CA GLU A 29 -3.42 5.33 19.15
C GLU A 29 -3.83 6.81 19.02
N ALA A 30 -3.02 7.72 19.55
CA ALA A 30 -3.21 9.17 19.46
C ALA A 30 -2.50 9.79 18.24
N SER A 31 -1.71 9.01 17.50
CA SER A 31 -1.02 9.49 16.30
C SER A 31 -2.03 9.95 15.24
N ASP A 32 -1.75 11.10 14.61
CA ASP A 32 -2.54 11.64 13.51
C ASP A 32 -2.25 10.88 12.23
N LEU A 33 -3.23 10.13 11.73
CA LEU A 33 -3.13 9.36 10.49
C LEU A 33 -3.92 10.04 9.38
N LYS A 34 -3.26 10.28 8.24
CA LYS A 34 -3.90 10.86 7.05
C LYS A 34 -3.48 10.14 5.78
N ILE A 35 -4.44 9.91 4.89
CA ILE A 35 -4.22 9.48 3.52
C ILE A 35 -4.44 10.69 2.62
N ILE A 36 -3.43 11.06 1.83
CA ILE A 36 -3.52 12.17 0.90
C ILE A 36 -3.29 11.69 -0.54
N LYS A 37 -4.09 12.20 -1.47
CA LYS A 37 -3.87 11.97 -2.90
C LYS A 37 -2.71 12.83 -3.37
N VAL A 38 -1.78 12.23 -4.12
CA VAL A 38 -0.55 12.87 -4.56
C VAL A 38 -0.30 12.61 -6.05
N LYS A 39 0.64 13.34 -6.64
CA LYS A 39 1.07 13.10 -8.03
C LYS A 39 1.88 11.81 -8.14
N ALA A 40 1.91 11.20 -9.33
CA ALA A 40 2.78 10.06 -9.60
C ALA A 40 4.26 10.38 -9.36
N ALA A 41 4.71 11.61 -9.64
CA ALA A 41 6.07 12.06 -9.38
C ALA A 41 6.46 11.95 -7.90
N ASN A 42 5.55 12.27 -6.98
CA ASN A 42 5.80 12.15 -5.55
C ASN A 42 5.99 10.69 -5.13
N THR A 43 5.06 9.80 -5.52
CA THR A 43 5.19 8.38 -5.15
C THR A 43 6.41 7.72 -5.78
N GLN A 44 6.75 8.08 -7.02
CA GLN A 44 7.96 7.59 -7.70
C GLN A 44 9.24 8.04 -6.99
N TYR A 45 9.28 9.26 -6.45
CA TYR A 45 10.39 9.73 -5.63
C TYR A 45 10.64 8.79 -4.45
N TYR A 46 9.63 8.50 -3.61
CA TYR A 46 9.78 7.62 -2.46
C TYR A 46 10.09 6.18 -2.86
N ARG A 47 9.46 5.67 -3.91
CA ARG A 47 9.77 4.33 -4.43
C ARG A 47 11.23 4.22 -4.85
N LYS A 48 11.80 5.24 -5.49
CA LYS A 48 13.20 5.27 -5.90
C LYS A 48 14.15 5.28 -4.71
N ILE A 49 13.94 6.16 -3.73
CA ILE A 49 14.85 6.28 -2.59
C ILE A 49 14.78 5.11 -1.62
N TRP A 50 13.61 4.43 -1.52
CA TRP A 50 13.43 3.33 -0.58
C TRP A 50 13.78 1.95 -1.14
N THR A 51 13.81 1.79 -2.46
CA THR A 51 14.11 0.49 -3.08
C THR A 51 15.44 0.45 -3.82
N HIS A 52 16.01 1.59 -4.14
CA HIS A 52 17.21 1.72 -4.99
C HIS A 52 17.10 1.03 -6.36
N ASN A 53 15.91 0.59 -6.74
CA ASN A 53 15.64 -0.15 -7.97
C ASN A 53 14.79 0.67 -8.93
N PHE A 54 14.72 0.18 -10.17
CA PHE A 54 13.81 0.76 -11.17
C PHE A 54 12.37 0.72 -10.66
N VAL A 55 11.74 1.87 -10.69
CA VAL A 55 10.35 2.04 -10.31
C VAL A 55 9.47 1.73 -11.53
N GLY A 56 8.66 0.69 -11.44
CA GLY A 56 7.71 0.31 -12.47
C GLY A 56 6.65 1.39 -12.74
N SER A 57 5.67 1.08 -13.59
CA SER A 57 4.59 2.00 -13.96
C SER A 57 3.89 2.61 -12.75
N SER A 58 3.42 3.84 -12.90
CA SER A 58 2.55 4.50 -11.93
C SER A 58 1.14 3.87 -11.95
N ALA A 59 0.46 3.92 -10.82
CA ALA A 59 -0.96 3.63 -10.74
C ALA A 59 -1.80 4.82 -11.23
N THR A 60 -3.08 4.60 -11.51
CA THR A 60 -4.01 5.68 -11.88
C THR A 60 -4.16 6.69 -10.74
N PHE A 61 -4.26 6.20 -9.51
CA PHE A 61 -4.38 7.01 -8.30
C PHE A 61 -3.21 6.71 -7.37
N ASN A 62 -2.55 7.76 -6.89
CA ASN A 62 -1.37 7.66 -6.07
C ASN A 62 -1.64 8.35 -4.74
N PHE A 63 -1.22 7.72 -3.64
CA PHE A 63 -1.48 8.18 -2.28
C PHE A 63 -0.22 8.13 -1.43
N ALA A 64 -0.13 9.08 -0.49
CA ALA A 64 0.82 9.03 0.61
C ALA A 64 0.06 8.86 1.93
N VAL A 65 0.63 8.08 2.82
CA VAL A 65 0.16 7.92 4.20
C VAL A 65 1.08 8.73 5.10
N LEU A 66 0.49 9.67 5.80
CA LEU A 66 1.17 10.49 6.78
C LEU A 66 0.80 10.00 8.18
N ILE A 67 1.81 9.84 9.03
CA ILE A 67 1.66 9.62 10.47
C ILE A 67 2.33 10.80 11.17
N ASP A 68 1.59 11.50 12.02
CA ASP A 68 2.06 12.70 12.71
C ASP A 68 2.70 13.72 11.76
N LYS A 69 2.04 13.93 10.60
CA LYS A 69 2.44 14.82 9.49
C LYS A 69 3.72 14.40 8.74
N MET A 70 4.27 13.21 9.02
CA MET A 70 5.46 12.67 8.36
C MET A 70 5.09 11.55 7.39
N VAL A 71 5.81 11.42 6.28
CA VAL A 71 5.56 10.39 5.27
C VAL A 71 5.97 9.02 5.82
N ALA A 72 5.00 8.16 6.05
CA ALA A 72 5.18 6.78 6.52
C ALA A 72 5.20 5.76 5.38
N GLY A 73 4.51 6.05 4.29
CA GLY A 73 4.47 5.18 3.13
C GLY A 73 3.71 5.78 1.95
N VAL A 74 3.79 5.12 0.82
CA VAL A 74 3.06 5.45 -0.39
C VAL A 74 2.46 4.20 -1.02
N PHE A 75 1.33 4.34 -1.69
CA PHE A 75 0.73 3.25 -2.44
C PHE A 75 -0.04 3.77 -3.67
N GLY A 76 -0.24 2.88 -4.62
CA GLY A 76 -0.94 3.21 -5.86
C GLY A 76 -2.06 2.23 -6.14
N ILE A 77 -3.21 2.76 -6.53
CA ILE A 77 -4.42 2.00 -6.83
C ILE A 77 -4.93 2.35 -8.23
N SER A 78 -5.47 1.35 -8.91
CA SER A 78 -6.22 1.54 -10.16
C SER A 78 -7.52 0.74 -10.11
N LYS A 79 -8.54 1.22 -10.80
CA LYS A 79 -9.74 0.44 -11.09
C LYS A 79 -9.43 -0.46 -12.28
N VAL A 80 -9.46 -1.77 -12.07
CA VAL A 80 -9.16 -2.77 -13.11
C VAL A 80 -10.41 -3.53 -13.54
N GLN A 81 -11.37 -3.71 -12.62
CA GLN A 81 -12.65 -4.38 -12.85
C GLN A 81 -13.78 -3.55 -12.27
N ALA A 82 -15.01 -3.81 -12.69
CA ALA A 82 -16.17 -3.05 -12.25
C ALA A 82 -16.41 -3.13 -10.73
N ASP A 83 -16.03 -4.24 -10.12
CA ASP A 83 -16.31 -4.60 -8.73
C ASP A 83 -15.06 -4.63 -7.83
N SER A 84 -13.87 -4.31 -8.36
CA SER A 84 -12.63 -4.39 -7.59
C SER A 84 -11.64 -3.29 -7.91
N LEU A 85 -10.91 -2.88 -6.88
CA LEU A 85 -9.72 -2.04 -6.99
C LEU A 85 -8.47 -2.90 -6.97
N PHE A 86 -7.42 -2.45 -7.65
CA PHE A 86 -6.14 -3.14 -7.70
C PHE A 86 -5.03 -2.27 -7.12
N ILE A 87 -4.37 -2.77 -6.08
CA ILE A 87 -3.20 -2.15 -5.49
C ILE A 87 -1.97 -2.57 -6.30
N TRP A 88 -1.38 -1.63 -7.01
CA TRP A 88 -0.21 -1.85 -7.85
C TRP A 88 1.07 -1.96 -7.06
N TYR A 89 1.19 -1.17 -6.02
CA TYR A 89 2.35 -1.16 -5.14
C TYR A 89 1.99 -0.59 -3.77
N VAL A 90 2.71 -1.06 -2.79
CA VAL A 90 2.79 -0.52 -1.43
C VAL A 90 4.26 -0.38 -1.10
N MET A 91 4.67 0.83 -0.74
CA MET A 91 6.02 1.15 -0.28
C MET A 91 5.95 1.85 1.05
N LYS A 92 6.84 1.51 1.94
CA LYS A 92 6.92 2.05 3.29
C LYS A 92 8.31 2.57 3.57
N VAL A 93 8.42 3.46 4.54
CA VAL A 93 9.71 3.84 5.11
C VAL A 93 10.47 2.57 5.54
N PRO A 94 11.73 2.39 5.10
CA PRO A 94 12.52 1.23 5.48
C PRO A 94 12.99 1.29 6.94
N HIS A 95 13.44 0.14 7.46
CA HIS A 95 14.07 0.01 8.78
C HIS A 95 13.21 0.41 9.98
N GLN A 96 11.90 0.45 9.81
CA GLN A 96 10.97 0.71 10.90
C GLN A 96 10.80 -0.53 11.80
N GLN A 97 10.59 -0.30 13.09
CA GLN A 97 10.21 -1.35 14.05
C GLN A 97 8.82 -1.92 13.78
N TYR A 98 7.97 -1.18 13.07
CA TYR A 98 6.60 -1.56 12.73
C TYR A 98 6.50 -2.15 11.32
N ARG A 99 5.55 -3.06 11.12
CA ARG A 99 5.19 -3.59 9.81
C ARG A 99 4.23 -2.65 9.09
N LEU A 100 4.70 -1.45 8.72
CA LEU A 100 3.90 -0.39 8.11
C LEU A 100 3.17 -0.82 6.83
N GLY A 101 3.77 -1.71 6.01
CA GLY A 101 3.10 -2.23 4.82
C GLY A 101 1.75 -2.88 5.13
N ARG A 102 1.63 -3.54 6.29
CA ARG A 102 0.35 -4.11 6.74
C ARG A 102 -0.69 -3.03 7.00
N LEU A 103 -0.30 -1.91 7.61
CA LEU A 103 -1.19 -0.77 7.82
C LEU A 103 -1.71 -0.23 6.48
N LEU A 104 -0.81 -0.07 5.48
CA LEU A 104 -1.19 0.45 4.17
C LEU A 104 -2.20 -0.47 3.46
N TYR A 105 -2.00 -1.79 3.52
CA TYR A 105 -2.97 -2.75 2.98
C TYR A 105 -4.30 -2.73 3.72
N MET A 106 -4.31 -2.54 5.05
CA MET A 106 -5.53 -2.43 5.84
C MET A 106 -6.30 -1.15 5.51
N LEU A 107 -5.61 -0.02 5.33
CA LEU A 107 -6.21 1.26 4.95
C LEU A 107 -6.85 1.20 3.56
N ALA A 108 -6.20 0.55 2.61
CA ALA A 108 -6.70 0.39 1.25
C ALA A 108 -8.01 -0.42 1.15
N GLN A 109 -8.40 -1.16 2.21
CA GLN A 109 -9.63 -1.95 2.24
C GLN A 109 -10.84 -1.20 2.82
N ASN A 110 -10.63 -0.02 3.43
CA ASN A 110 -11.74 0.73 4.03
C ASN A 110 -12.67 1.28 2.95
N ARG A 111 -13.98 1.04 3.07
CA ARG A 111 -14.98 1.53 2.11
C ARG A 111 -14.88 3.03 1.91
N GLN A 112 -14.79 3.79 2.99
CA GLN A 112 -14.69 5.25 2.94
C GLN A 112 -13.51 5.71 2.06
N PHE A 113 -12.35 5.05 2.18
CA PHE A 113 -11.20 5.31 1.30
C PHE A 113 -11.49 4.90 -0.14
N CYS A 114 -12.02 3.69 -0.36
CA CYS A 114 -12.33 3.16 -1.70
C CYS A 114 -13.31 4.06 -2.46
N GLU A 115 -14.29 4.62 -1.79
CA GLU A 115 -15.28 5.54 -2.36
C GLU A 115 -14.69 6.86 -2.85
N THR A 116 -13.51 7.26 -2.37
CA THR A 116 -12.80 8.42 -2.91
C THR A 116 -12.24 8.19 -4.32
N ILE A 117 -12.16 6.93 -4.76
CA ILE A 117 -11.54 6.51 -6.02
C ILE A 117 -12.59 6.19 -7.09
N VAL A 118 -13.74 5.64 -6.69
CA VAL A 118 -14.80 5.19 -7.58
C VAL A 118 -15.92 6.22 -7.68
N ASN A 119 -16.61 6.26 -8.82
CA ASN A 119 -17.79 7.09 -9.00
C ASN A 119 -19.01 6.49 -8.29
N ASP A 120 -20.12 7.26 -8.22
CA ASP A 120 -21.32 6.84 -7.50
C ASP A 120 -21.94 5.55 -8.04
N PHE A 121 -21.89 5.34 -9.34
CA PHE A 121 -22.39 4.12 -9.98
C PHE A 121 -21.58 2.86 -9.58
N ASP A 122 -20.28 3.01 -9.38
CA ASP A 122 -19.39 1.91 -9.02
C ASP A 122 -19.35 1.63 -7.51
N LYS A 123 -19.75 2.58 -6.66
CA LYS A 123 -19.75 2.42 -5.20
C LYS A 123 -20.54 1.21 -4.75
N GLU A 124 -21.73 1.01 -5.32
CA GLU A 124 -22.60 -0.12 -4.98
C GLU A 124 -22.05 -1.47 -5.46
N ARG A 125 -21.17 -1.45 -6.48
CA ARG A 125 -20.59 -2.66 -7.08
C ARG A 125 -19.25 -3.05 -6.45
N LEU A 126 -18.58 -2.11 -5.78
CA LEU A 126 -17.24 -2.36 -5.27
C LEU A 126 -17.28 -3.31 -4.08
N VAL A 127 -16.75 -4.52 -4.27
CA VAL A 127 -16.78 -5.60 -3.28
C VAL A 127 -15.40 -5.99 -2.76
N SER A 128 -14.34 -5.78 -3.55
CA SER A 128 -13.01 -6.27 -3.17
C SER A 128 -11.86 -5.35 -3.58
N VAL A 129 -10.74 -5.56 -2.91
CA VAL A 129 -9.44 -4.98 -3.24
C VAL A 129 -8.47 -6.12 -3.51
N ARG A 130 -7.71 -6.02 -4.60
CA ARG A 130 -6.76 -7.03 -5.06
C ARG A 130 -5.36 -6.49 -5.16
N THR A 131 -4.37 -7.37 -5.07
CA THR A 131 -2.97 -7.09 -5.38
C THR A 131 -2.28 -8.31 -5.96
N ALA A 132 -1.18 -8.09 -6.70
CA ALA A 132 -0.34 -9.18 -7.16
C ALA A 132 1.13 -8.88 -6.83
N MET A 133 1.86 -9.91 -6.47
CA MET A 133 3.26 -9.80 -6.05
C MET A 133 4.11 -10.83 -6.80
N LEU A 134 5.30 -10.42 -7.20
CA LEU A 134 6.35 -11.32 -7.68
C LEU A 134 7.30 -11.59 -6.51
N THR A 135 7.52 -12.85 -6.18
CA THR A 135 8.32 -13.24 -5.02
C THR A 135 8.96 -14.61 -5.21
N LYS A 136 10.10 -14.82 -4.59
CA LYS A 136 10.75 -16.15 -4.54
C LYS A 136 10.05 -17.13 -3.60
N HIS A 137 9.16 -16.66 -2.74
CA HIS A 137 8.46 -17.46 -1.73
C HIS A 137 7.02 -17.78 -2.17
N PRO A 138 6.48 -18.96 -1.78
CA PRO A 138 5.11 -19.37 -2.12
C PRO A 138 4.02 -18.57 -1.38
N GLU A 139 4.39 -17.72 -0.45
CA GLU A 139 3.52 -16.84 0.32
C GLU A 139 4.20 -15.51 0.63
N ASN A 140 3.42 -14.45 0.81
CA ASN A 140 3.91 -13.16 1.30
C ASN A 140 3.42 -12.90 2.73
N LYS A 141 4.38 -12.75 3.65
CA LYS A 141 4.09 -12.54 5.08
C LYS A 141 3.46 -11.18 5.38
N GLU A 142 3.68 -10.18 4.51
CA GLU A 142 3.18 -8.81 4.71
C GLU A 142 1.65 -8.73 4.63
N VAL A 143 1.03 -9.53 3.76
CA VAL A 143 -0.43 -9.54 3.57
C VAL A 143 -1.13 -10.71 4.27
N ARG A 144 -0.38 -11.62 4.90
CA ARG A 144 -0.96 -12.76 5.64
C ARG A 144 -1.90 -12.28 6.74
N GLY A 145 -3.14 -12.81 6.78
CA GLY A 145 -4.16 -12.42 7.74
C GLY A 145 -4.81 -11.05 7.49
N ILE A 146 -4.48 -10.41 6.35
CA ILE A 146 -5.12 -9.20 5.85
C ILE A 146 -5.86 -9.50 4.56
N MET A 147 -5.19 -10.21 3.64
CA MET A 147 -5.72 -10.60 2.34
C MET A 147 -5.61 -12.10 2.16
N LYS A 148 -6.56 -12.69 1.42
CA LYS A 148 -6.57 -14.11 1.07
C LYS A 148 -5.80 -14.34 -0.22
N LEU A 149 -4.95 -15.36 -0.25
CA LEU A 149 -4.31 -15.83 -1.48
C LEU A 149 -5.34 -16.51 -2.36
N VAL A 150 -5.60 -15.93 -3.54
CA VAL A 150 -6.60 -16.43 -4.51
C VAL A 150 -5.96 -16.97 -5.79
N GLY A 151 -4.68 -16.72 -6.01
CA GLY A 151 -3.95 -17.22 -7.17
C GLY A 151 -2.47 -17.37 -6.91
N ARG A 152 -1.89 -18.48 -7.40
CA ARG A 152 -0.46 -18.75 -7.38
C ARG A 152 -0.04 -19.33 -8.73
N LYS A 153 0.87 -18.66 -9.41
CA LYS A 153 1.48 -19.15 -10.65
C LYS A 153 2.99 -19.18 -10.47
N LYS A 154 3.64 -20.25 -10.93
CA LYS A 154 5.11 -20.27 -11.05
C LYS A 154 5.52 -19.25 -12.12
N ASP A 155 6.53 -18.47 -11.79
CA ASP A 155 7.18 -17.54 -12.70
C ASP A 155 8.62 -18.00 -12.92
N LYS A 156 9.05 -18.10 -14.18
CA LYS A 156 10.37 -18.64 -14.52
C LYS A 156 11.53 -17.81 -13.97
N THR A 157 11.32 -16.51 -13.81
CA THR A 157 12.36 -15.56 -13.39
C THR A 157 12.31 -15.24 -11.91
N ASN A 158 11.10 -15.08 -11.35
CA ASN A 158 10.88 -14.53 -10.02
C ASN A 158 10.38 -15.56 -8.99
N GLY A 159 10.18 -16.82 -9.38
CA GLY A 159 9.67 -17.90 -8.53
C GLY A 159 8.15 -18.00 -8.54
N PHE A 160 7.41 -17.02 -8.06
CA PHE A 160 5.95 -17.04 -7.99
C PHE A 160 5.34 -15.67 -8.30
N LYS A 161 4.24 -15.68 -9.05
CA LYS A 161 3.27 -14.59 -9.09
C LYS A 161 2.11 -14.97 -8.18
N LEU A 162 1.95 -14.23 -7.08
CA LEU A 162 0.89 -14.41 -6.09
C LEU A 162 -0.18 -13.36 -6.28
N THR A 163 -1.43 -13.76 -6.28
CA THR A 163 -2.58 -12.83 -6.33
C THR A 163 -3.35 -12.94 -5.02
N TYR A 164 -3.58 -11.82 -4.39
CA TYR A 164 -4.31 -11.70 -3.13
C TYR A 164 -5.57 -10.85 -3.33
N GLU A 165 -6.59 -11.16 -2.53
CA GLU A 165 -7.85 -10.44 -2.51
C GLU A 165 -8.36 -10.28 -1.08
N ALA A 166 -8.98 -9.13 -0.80
CA ALA A 166 -9.69 -8.88 0.44
C ALA A 166 -11.00 -8.17 0.16
N PRO A 167 -12.05 -8.39 0.99
CA PRO A 167 -13.28 -7.63 0.87
C PRO A 167 -13.05 -6.17 1.23
N VAL A 168 -13.86 -5.29 0.67
CA VAL A 168 -13.98 -3.91 1.16
C VAL A 168 -14.68 -3.95 2.52
N ILE A 169 -14.17 -3.21 3.48
CA ILE A 169 -14.66 -3.23 4.86
C ILE A 169 -15.51 -1.99 5.11
N ASP A 170 -16.79 -2.24 5.42
CA ASP A 170 -17.76 -1.20 5.74
C ASP A 170 -17.57 -0.67 7.17
N GLY A 171 -17.85 0.63 7.35
CA GLY A 171 -17.95 1.26 8.67
C GLY A 171 -16.65 1.40 9.44
N ARG A 172 -15.50 1.00 8.89
CA ARG A 172 -14.20 1.15 9.54
C ARG A 172 -13.51 2.44 9.12
N THR A 173 -13.18 3.29 10.08
CA THR A 173 -12.46 4.53 9.89
C THR A 173 -10.94 4.33 9.85
N GLU A 174 -10.20 5.37 9.46
CA GLU A 174 -8.73 5.38 9.50
C GLU A 174 -8.21 5.21 10.93
N VAL A 175 -8.87 5.87 11.91
CA VAL A 175 -8.53 5.78 13.34
C VAL A 175 -8.71 4.36 13.88
N GLU A 176 -9.82 3.71 13.54
CA GLU A 176 -10.09 2.32 13.95
C GLU A 176 -9.11 1.35 13.28
N THR A 177 -8.72 1.63 12.04
CA THR A 177 -7.69 0.85 11.34
C THR A 177 -6.33 0.96 12.02
N LEU A 178 -5.94 2.17 12.43
CA LEU A 178 -4.70 2.40 13.18
C LEU A 178 -4.71 1.63 14.52
N LYS A 179 -5.78 1.70 15.28
CA LYS A 179 -5.93 0.98 16.56
C LYS A 179 -5.85 -0.54 16.37
N GLU A 180 -6.55 -1.08 15.39
CA GLU A 180 -6.53 -2.52 15.10
C GLU A 180 -5.13 -2.97 14.62
N TRP A 181 -4.48 -2.18 13.79
CA TRP A 181 -3.11 -2.47 13.36
C TRP A 181 -2.13 -2.45 14.54
N LEU A 182 -2.19 -1.44 15.41
CA LEU A 182 -1.34 -1.36 16.61
C LEU A 182 -1.56 -2.55 17.55
N ARG A 183 -2.80 -2.97 17.75
CA ARG A 183 -3.11 -4.19 18.53
C ARG A 183 -2.39 -5.40 17.97
N ARG A 184 -2.47 -5.60 16.64
CA ARG A 184 -1.79 -6.72 15.95
C ARG A 184 -0.26 -6.60 16.00
N GLU A 185 0.28 -5.39 15.99
CA GLU A 185 1.73 -5.16 16.14
C GLU A 185 2.21 -5.53 17.54
N LYS A 186 1.51 -5.13 18.60
CA LYS A 186 1.81 -5.51 19.99
C LYS A 186 1.81 -7.03 20.16
N GLU A 187 0.77 -7.71 19.69
CA GLU A 187 0.71 -9.18 19.75
C GLU A 187 1.86 -9.87 19.01
N TRP A 188 2.25 -9.33 17.86
CA TRP A 188 3.35 -9.88 17.08
C TRP A 188 4.70 -9.66 17.78
N GLN A 189 4.95 -8.48 18.36
CA GLN A 189 6.16 -8.18 19.11
C GLN A 189 6.28 -9.06 20.34
N THR A 190 5.20 -9.26 21.10
CA THR A 190 5.18 -10.16 22.26
C THR A 190 5.55 -11.59 21.88
N LYS A 191 5.00 -12.12 20.78
CA LYS A 191 5.33 -13.48 20.30
C LYS A 191 6.77 -13.68 19.83
N ARG A 192 7.49 -12.59 19.52
CA ARG A 192 8.91 -12.66 19.13
C ARG A 192 9.87 -12.55 20.30
N SER A 193 9.40 -11.97 21.40
CA SER A 193 10.19 -11.81 22.63
C SER A 193 10.05 -12.99 23.60
N ALA A 194 9.10 -13.89 23.32
CA ALA A 194 8.90 -15.16 24.04
C ALA A 194 9.64 -16.30 23.32
#